data_52298ae3753f060e5686d1ae10404458
#
_entry.id   52298ae3753f060e5686d1ae10404458
#
_cell.length_a   1.000
_cell.length_b   1.000
_cell.length_c   1.000
_cell.angle_alpha   90.00
_cell.angle_beta   90.00
_cell.angle_gamma   90.00
#
_symmetry.space_group_name_H-M   'P 1'
#
loop_
_entity.id
_entity.type
_entity.pdbx_description
1 polymer ?
#
loop_
_entity_poly.entity_id
_entity_poly.type
_entity_poly.pdbx_seq_one_letter_code
_entity_poly.pdbx_strand_id
1 'polypeptide(L)'
;MNICMTHYAFYPTTGGVETHLLDLCAELVRQGNQVHALVGSMPGQPAESEIEGIHVHRVDWMNPEILRERKEAAHVATDEVWPPLQAEVKENYLRFIRDHHIDAVHAHNFHHFLPEYGMALTEIRREYGIPTFLTIHEMWGEFLCHDLLERTEWDRIIAVGQHVYGDMVAQVKDPGNVEVVLHGVNVEMFHPNLQGERLKAELGLTGKRVILHPARLLPWKGVHTTVEAFRMVADRFPDVSLVVTDTREILDWIHELEGYRERIFAMVEENNLRDRVVMRPFDFFKELPEAYGMADIVVYPTSGEEPFGLVPLEAMASGKPIIVTRSGGLTESVVDGVTGFVIPKEDSALLANRLTALLERPELAQRMGQAGRQHVEAQFTRRRMALEVEALYRAARGRAPVAQQPGWARSLHKVTSTHD
;
A
#
# COMPACT_ATOMS: atom_id res chain seq x y z
N MET A 1 -5.62 -14.74 -17.70
CA MET A 1 -6.12 -13.44 -18.21
C MET A 1 -4.93 -12.52 -18.41
N ASN A 2 -5.05 -11.56 -19.34
CA ASN A 2 -4.09 -10.46 -19.48
C ASN A 2 -4.66 -9.25 -18.75
N ILE A 3 -4.03 -8.83 -17.68
CA ILE A 3 -4.54 -7.81 -16.76
C ILE A 3 -3.64 -6.59 -16.82
N CYS A 4 -4.21 -5.40 -17.05
CA CYS A 4 -3.51 -4.14 -16.91
C CYS A 4 -3.78 -3.59 -15.50
N MET A 5 -2.74 -3.53 -14.67
CA MET A 5 -2.73 -2.79 -13.41
C MET A 5 -2.22 -1.39 -13.67
N THR A 6 -2.94 -0.37 -13.26
CA THR A 6 -2.54 1.01 -13.57
C THR A 6 -2.55 1.89 -12.31
N HIS A 7 -1.43 2.57 -12.12
CA HIS A 7 -1.17 3.53 -11.05
C HIS A 7 -0.10 4.51 -11.52
N TYR A 8 0.09 5.63 -10.83
CA TYR A 8 1.14 6.58 -11.23
C TYR A 8 2.55 6.09 -10.87
N ALA A 9 2.70 5.33 -9.78
CA ALA A 9 3.97 4.83 -9.30
C ALA A 9 3.98 3.31 -9.13
N PHE A 10 5.17 2.73 -9.18
CA PHE A 10 5.43 1.31 -8.93
C PHE A 10 6.84 1.13 -8.38
N TYR A 11 7.17 -0.09 -7.92
CA TYR A 11 8.53 -0.39 -7.47
C TYR A 11 9.59 0.12 -8.49
N PRO A 12 10.70 0.76 -8.05
CA PRO A 12 11.28 0.80 -6.71
C PRO A 12 10.72 1.86 -5.76
N THR A 13 9.74 2.66 -6.15
CA THR A 13 9.02 3.50 -5.19
C THR A 13 8.35 2.61 -4.15
N THR A 14 8.48 2.96 -2.88
CA THR A 14 7.93 2.19 -1.76
C THR A 14 6.93 3.02 -0.97
N GLY A 15 5.70 2.56 -0.94
CA GLY A 15 4.58 3.09 -0.17
C GLY A 15 3.54 1.99 0.02
N GLY A 16 2.47 2.28 0.72
CA GLY A 16 1.41 1.29 0.97
C GLY A 16 0.75 0.79 -0.31
N VAL A 17 0.51 1.69 -1.27
CA VAL A 17 -0.13 1.35 -2.55
C VAL A 17 0.81 0.56 -3.45
N GLU A 18 2.08 1.00 -3.57
CA GLU A 18 3.07 0.33 -4.41
C GLU A 18 3.39 -1.07 -3.90
N THR A 19 3.47 -1.25 -2.58
CA THR A 19 3.65 -2.57 -1.95
C THR A 19 2.45 -3.47 -2.20
N HIS A 20 1.22 -2.95 -2.02
CA HIS A 20 0.00 -3.68 -2.34
C HIS A 20 -0.05 -4.10 -3.81
N LEU A 21 0.27 -3.18 -4.73
CA LEU A 21 0.30 -3.47 -6.17
C LEU A 21 1.29 -4.58 -6.50
N LEU A 22 2.50 -4.51 -5.95
CA LEU A 22 3.52 -5.53 -6.15
C LEU A 22 3.04 -6.90 -5.67
N ASP A 23 2.50 -6.99 -4.45
CA ASP A 23 2.00 -8.23 -3.87
C ASP A 23 0.80 -8.80 -4.63
N LEU A 24 -0.15 -7.96 -5.01
CA LEU A 24 -1.33 -8.36 -5.80
C LEU A 24 -0.91 -8.87 -7.18
N CYS A 25 -0.10 -8.09 -7.90
CA CYS A 25 0.38 -8.44 -9.23
C CYS A 25 1.19 -9.74 -9.24
N ALA A 26 2.16 -9.88 -8.32
CA ALA A 26 3.00 -11.07 -8.21
C ALA A 26 2.15 -12.33 -7.92
N GLU A 27 1.13 -12.20 -7.09
CA GLU A 27 0.26 -13.34 -6.78
C GLU A 27 -0.68 -13.69 -7.95
N LEU A 28 -1.19 -12.69 -8.68
CA LEU A 28 -1.97 -12.92 -9.90
C LEU A 28 -1.12 -13.62 -10.98
N VAL A 29 0.17 -13.28 -11.11
CA VAL A 29 1.12 -14.00 -11.97
C VAL A 29 1.25 -15.45 -11.54
N ARG A 30 1.43 -15.72 -10.23
CA ARG A 30 1.50 -17.10 -9.68
C ARG A 30 0.22 -17.89 -9.94
N GLN A 31 -0.93 -17.24 -10.05
CA GLN A 31 -2.22 -17.84 -10.40
C GLN A 31 -2.39 -18.07 -11.92
N GLY A 32 -1.35 -17.80 -12.73
CA GLY A 32 -1.33 -18.06 -14.16
C GLY A 32 -1.88 -16.92 -15.04
N ASN A 33 -2.01 -15.71 -14.49
CA ASN A 33 -2.36 -14.53 -15.27
C ASN A 33 -1.09 -13.87 -15.86
N GLN A 34 -1.23 -13.18 -16.99
CA GLN A 34 -0.25 -12.21 -17.47
C GLN A 34 -0.62 -10.85 -16.91
N VAL A 35 0.32 -10.23 -16.21
CA VAL A 35 0.07 -8.94 -15.55
C VAL A 35 1.00 -7.88 -16.14
N HIS A 36 0.41 -6.80 -16.60
CA HIS A 36 1.06 -5.63 -17.14
C HIS A 36 0.84 -4.44 -16.18
N ALA A 37 1.90 -3.98 -15.53
CA ALA A 37 1.87 -2.78 -14.70
C ALA A 37 2.13 -1.55 -15.59
N LEU A 38 1.10 -0.77 -15.89
CA LEU A 38 1.16 0.44 -16.68
C LEU A 38 1.23 1.65 -15.73
N VAL A 39 2.38 2.30 -15.67
CA VAL A 39 2.71 3.28 -14.63
C VAL A 39 3.42 4.52 -15.18
N GLY A 40 3.52 5.58 -14.38
CA GLY A 40 4.23 6.80 -14.75
C GLY A 40 5.73 6.57 -14.95
N SER A 41 6.31 7.33 -15.89
CA SER A 41 7.76 7.37 -16.07
C SER A 41 8.46 7.86 -14.80
N MET A 42 9.64 7.31 -14.54
CA MET A 42 10.43 7.64 -13.34
C MET A 42 11.91 7.82 -13.73
N PRO A 43 12.57 8.91 -13.28
CA PRO A 43 13.97 9.14 -13.56
C PRO A 43 14.85 7.95 -13.14
N GLY A 44 15.78 7.55 -14.02
CA GLY A 44 16.71 6.46 -13.76
C GLY A 44 16.13 5.05 -13.88
N GLN A 45 14.81 4.90 -14.15
CA GLN A 45 14.18 3.61 -14.41
C GLN A 45 13.96 3.38 -15.91
N PRO A 46 14.13 2.15 -16.41
CA PRO A 46 13.86 1.84 -17.82
C PRO A 46 12.36 1.91 -18.12
N ALA A 47 12.02 2.25 -19.36
CA ALA A 47 10.64 2.28 -19.84
C ALA A 47 9.95 0.90 -19.74
N GLU A 48 10.73 -0.17 -19.98
CA GLU A 48 10.27 -1.55 -19.92
C GLU A 48 11.14 -2.34 -18.95
N SER A 49 10.52 -3.13 -18.07
CA SER A 49 11.23 -4.05 -17.16
C SER A 49 10.31 -5.19 -16.74
N GLU A 50 10.89 -6.22 -16.11
CA GLU A 50 10.16 -7.33 -15.52
C GLU A 50 10.53 -7.47 -14.04
N ILE A 51 9.54 -7.63 -13.18
CA ILE A 51 9.70 -7.77 -11.73
C ILE A 51 8.73 -8.84 -11.26
N GLU A 52 9.19 -9.90 -10.62
CA GLU A 52 8.35 -11.03 -10.13
C GLU A 52 7.40 -11.61 -11.22
N GLY A 53 7.82 -11.57 -12.50
CA GLY A 53 7.01 -11.99 -13.64
C GLY A 53 5.96 -10.97 -14.11
N ILE A 54 5.99 -9.76 -13.54
CA ILE A 54 5.12 -8.63 -13.91
C ILE A 54 5.82 -7.84 -15.01
N HIS A 55 5.16 -7.63 -16.16
CA HIS A 55 5.65 -6.73 -17.21
C HIS A 55 5.37 -5.28 -16.83
N VAL A 56 6.41 -4.51 -16.57
CA VAL A 56 6.29 -3.10 -16.12
C VAL A 56 6.53 -2.16 -17.29
N HIS A 57 5.55 -1.32 -17.58
CA HIS A 57 5.58 -0.31 -18.65
C HIS A 57 5.53 1.09 -18.03
N ARG A 58 6.61 1.85 -18.13
CA ARG A 58 6.72 3.22 -17.62
C ARG A 58 6.59 4.22 -18.73
N VAL A 59 5.55 5.05 -18.67
CA VAL A 59 5.19 5.97 -19.73
C VAL A 59 4.88 7.37 -19.21
N ASP A 60 5.22 8.40 -19.99
CA ASP A 60 5.05 9.81 -19.61
C ASP A 60 3.57 10.18 -19.41
N TRP A 61 2.69 9.62 -20.23
CA TRP A 61 1.25 9.92 -20.15
C TRP A 61 0.56 9.30 -18.93
N MET A 62 1.25 8.48 -18.13
CA MET A 62 0.83 8.02 -16.82
C MET A 62 1.50 8.79 -15.67
N ASN A 63 2.40 9.74 -15.96
CA ASN A 63 3.02 10.58 -14.97
C ASN A 63 2.15 11.83 -14.73
N PRO A 64 1.50 11.98 -13.54
CA PRO A 64 0.58 13.08 -13.27
C PRO A 64 1.29 14.43 -13.22
N GLU A 65 2.57 14.49 -12.86
CA GLU A 65 3.34 15.75 -12.83
C GLU A 65 3.49 16.31 -14.26
N ILE A 66 3.93 15.46 -15.20
CA ILE A 66 4.05 15.86 -16.62
C ILE A 66 2.71 16.34 -17.16
N LEU A 67 1.62 15.65 -16.81
CA LEU A 67 0.29 16.06 -17.30
C LEU A 67 -0.25 17.31 -16.62
N ARG A 68 0.07 17.53 -15.33
CA ARG A 68 -0.25 18.78 -14.61
C ARG A 68 0.45 19.98 -15.25
N GLU A 69 1.75 19.87 -15.53
CA GLU A 69 2.52 20.91 -16.25
C GLU A 69 1.90 21.26 -17.61
N ARG A 70 1.42 20.24 -18.35
CA ARG A 70 0.72 20.44 -19.63
C ARG A 70 -0.62 21.16 -19.45
N LYS A 71 -1.40 20.84 -18.42
CA LYS A 71 -2.65 21.52 -18.09
C LYS A 71 -2.40 22.96 -17.67
N GLU A 72 -1.37 23.21 -16.86
CA GLU A 72 -0.96 24.55 -16.46
C GLU A 72 -0.58 25.41 -17.67
N ALA A 73 0.24 24.87 -18.57
CA ALA A 73 0.60 25.55 -19.82
C ALA A 73 -0.61 25.86 -20.71
N ALA A 74 -1.66 25.05 -20.62
CA ALA A 74 -2.94 25.27 -21.32
C ALA A 74 -3.93 26.14 -20.51
N HIS A 75 -3.57 26.63 -19.34
CA HIS A 75 -4.43 27.38 -18.40
C HIS A 75 -5.68 26.61 -17.96
N VAL A 76 -5.56 25.30 -17.76
CA VAL A 76 -6.62 24.42 -17.27
C VAL A 76 -6.31 24.00 -15.83
N ALA A 77 -7.27 24.14 -14.93
CA ALA A 77 -7.10 23.70 -13.53
C ALA A 77 -6.88 22.18 -13.44
N THR A 78 -6.16 21.74 -12.41
CA THR A 78 -5.78 20.31 -12.26
C THR A 78 -7.01 19.41 -12.12
N ASP A 79 -8.05 19.88 -11.43
CA ASP A 79 -9.31 19.18 -11.16
C ASP A 79 -10.36 19.30 -12.29
N GLU A 80 -10.16 20.19 -13.26
CA GLU A 80 -11.02 20.30 -14.43
C GLU A 80 -10.63 19.25 -15.49
N VAL A 81 -11.62 18.66 -16.13
CA VAL A 81 -11.37 17.77 -17.28
C VAL A 81 -10.95 18.61 -18.51
N TRP A 82 -9.78 18.27 -19.06
CA TRP A 82 -9.31 18.84 -20.31
C TRP A 82 -9.61 17.86 -21.47
N PRO A 83 -10.65 18.12 -22.32
CA PRO A 83 -11.07 17.16 -23.33
C PRO A 83 -9.97 16.69 -24.31
N PRO A 84 -9.02 17.53 -24.78
CA PRO A 84 -7.92 17.05 -25.61
C PRO A 84 -7.03 16.04 -24.89
N LEU A 85 -6.72 16.28 -23.61
CA LEU A 85 -5.91 15.36 -22.81
C LEU A 85 -6.66 14.06 -22.52
N GLN A 86 -7.95 14.14 -22.18
CA GLN A 86 -8.80 12.95 -21.99
C GLN A 86 -8.84 12.08 -23.25
N ALA A 87 -8.99 12.67 -24.42
CA ALA A 87 -9.00 11.95 -25.70
C ALA A 87 -7.64 11.26 -25.97
N GLU A 88 -6.53 11.94 -25.68
CA GLU A 88 -5.17 11.38 -25.80
C GLU A 88 -4.97 10.20 -24.85
N VAL A 89 -5.34 10.36 -23.57
CA VAL A 89 -5.25 9.30 -22.54
C VAL A 89 -6.08 8.09 -22.95
N LYS A 90 -7.30 8.29 -23.43
CA LYS A 90 -8.18 7.24 -23.96
C LYS A 90 -7.53 6.48 -25.13
N GLU A 91 -6.98 7.19 -26.11
CA GLU A 91 -6.32 6.56 -27.26
C GLU A 91 -5.08 5.75 -26.84
N ASN A 92 -4.30 6.26 -25.89
CA ASN A 92 -3.13 5.56 -25.35
C ASN A 92 -3.54 4.26 -24.64
N TYR A 93 -4.61 4.29 -23.81
CA TYR A 93 -5.16 3.08 -23.20
C TYR A 93 -5.65 2.08 -24.26
N LEU A 94 -6.40 2.55 -25.26
CA LEU A 94 -6.92 1.66 -26.32
C LEU A 94 -5.80 1.01 -27.12
N ARG A 95 -4.72 1.74 -27.39
CA ARG A 95 -3.52 1.20 -28.02
C ARG A 95 -2.89 0.13 -27.14
N PHE A 96 -2.65 0.43 -25.86
CA PHE A 96 -2.07 -0.50 -24.91
C PHE A 96 -2.91 -1.77 -24.74
N ILE A 97 -4.24 -1.62 -24.59
CA ILE A 97 -5.19 -2.74 -24.48
C ILE A 97 -5.10 -3.65 -25.70
N ARG A 98 -5.05 -3.08 -26.91
CA ARG A 98 -4.95 -3.85 -28.15
C ARG A 98 -3.60 -4.54 -28.27
N ASP A 99 -2.50 -3.81 -28.05
CA ASP A 99 -1.15 -4.29 -28.31
C ASP A 99 -0.75 -5.42 -27.32
N HIS A 100 -1.28 -5.40 -26.09
CA HIS A 100 -1.05 -6.41 -25.06
C HIS A 100 -2.24 -7.36 -24.81
N HIS A 101 -3.29 -7.29 -25.65
CA HIS A 101 -4.47 -8.15 -25.53
C HIS A 101 -5.13 -8.12 -24.15
N ILE A 102 -5.25 -6.94 -23.54
CA ILE A 102 -5.73 -6.77 -22.17
C ILE A 102 -7.20 -7.18 -22.05
N ASP A 103 -7.48 -8.05 -21.07
CA ASP A 103 -8.83 -8.54 -20.75
C ASP A 103 -9.56 -7.67 -19.72
N ALA A 104 -8.82 -6.96 -18.84
CA ALA A 104 -9.35 -6.09 -17.80
C ALA A 104 -8.35 -5.01 -17.42
N VAL A 105 -8.82 -3.82 -17.08
CA VAL A 105 -8.00 -2.71 -16.54
C VAL A 105 -8.37 -2.47 -15.09
N HIS A 106 -7.40 -2.50 -14.19
CA HIS A 106 -7.58 -2.23 -12.78
C HIS A 106 -6.74 -1.03 -12.34
N ALA A 107 -7.43 0.06 -12.02
CA ALA A 107 -6.85 1.32 -11.57
C ALA A 107 -6.76 1.38 -10.03
N HIS A 108 -5.76 2.09 -9.53
CA HIS A 108 -5.56 2.30 -8.09
C HIS A 108 -5.48 3.80 -7.78
N ASN A 109 -6.30 4.28 -6.84
CA ASN A 109 -6.37 5.66 -6.36
C ASN A 109 -6.57 6.73 -7.47
N PHE A 110 -7.20 6.40 -8.59
CA PHE A 110 -7.40 7.36 -9.68
C PHE A 110 -8.31 8.53 -9.33
N HIS A 111 -9.05 8.43 -8.22
CA HIS A 111 -9.82 9.54 -7.67
C HIS A 111 -8.94 10.67 -7.09
N HIS A 112 -7.64 10.44 -6.86
CA HIS A 112 -6.68 11.42 -6.35
C HIS A 112 -5.83 12.13 -7.41
N PHE A 113 -5.81 11.60 -8.64
CA PHE A 113 -4.93 12.14 -9.68
C PHE A 113 -5.67 13.07 -10.63
N LEU A 114 -5.47 12.87 -11.93
CA LEU A 114 -6.13 13.67 -12.94
C LEU A 114 -7.47 13.05 -13.32
N PRO A 115 -8.54 13.84 -13.46
CA PRO A 115 -9.86 13.31 -13.82
C PRO A 115 -9.87 12.60 -15.17
N GLU A 116 -8.96 12.96 -16.07
CA GLU A 116 -8.84 12.38 -17.40
C GLU A 116 -8.65 10.86 -17.40
N TYR A 117 -7.92 10.31 -16.43
CA TYR A 117 -7.71 8.84 -16.32
C TYR A 117 -9.02 8.09 -16.07
N GLY A 118 -9.76 8.48 -15.04
CA GLY A 118 -11.03 7.85 -14.69
C GLY A 118 -12.10 8.05 -15.74
N MET A 119 -12.16 9.24 -16.33
CA MET A 119 -13.10 9.56 -17.41
C MET A 119 -12.79 8.76 -18.68
N ALA A 120 -11.52 8.63 -19.09
CA ALA A 120 -11.11 7.82 -20.22
C ALA A 120 -11.48 6.34 -20.02
N LEU A 121 -11.23 5.76 -18.85
CA LEU A 121 -11.59 4.37 -18.54
C LEU A 121 -13.12 4.16 -18.50
N THR A 122 -13.89 5.15 -18.02
CA THR A 122 -15.36 5.12 -18.08
C THR A 122 -15.85 5.05 -19.54
N GLU A 123 -15.26 5.84 -20.45
CA GLU A 123 -15.62 5.79 -21.88
C GLU A 123 -15.20 4.46 -22.52
N ILE A 124 -14.01 3.96 -22.24
CA ILE A 124 -13.52 2.66 -22.73
C ILE A 124 -14.47 1.54 -22.31
N ARG A 125 -14.88 1.53 -21.04
CA ARG A 125 -15.85 0.58 -20.53
C ARG A 125 -17.17 0.64 -21.30
N ARG A 126 -17.73 1.83 -21.49
CA ARG A 126 -19.02 2.04 -22.17
C ARG A 126 -18.99 1.68 -23.65
N GLU A 127 -17.94 2.11 -24.36
CA GLU A 127 -17.86 2.00 -25.81
C GLU A 127 -17.33 0.64 -26.28
N TYR A 128 -16.39 0.06 -25.53
CA TYR A 128 -15.67 -1.15 -25.94
C TYR A 128 -15.97 -2.38 -25.09
N GLY A 129 -16.67 -2.20 -23.96
CA GLY A 129 -17.03 -3.31 -23.07
C GLY A 129 -15.82 -3.93 -22.35
N ILE A 130 -14.70 -3.20 -22.25
CA ILE A 130 -13.52 -3.65 -21.48
C ILE A 130 -13.83 -3.47 -20.00
N PRO A 131 -13.78 -4.53 -19.20
CA PRO A 131 -14.01 -4.45 -17.76
C PRO A 131 -13.00 -3.54 -17.07
N THR A 132 -13.50 -2.62 -16.23
CA THR A 132 -12.68 -1.67 -15.49
C THR A 132 -12.96 -1.76 -13.99
N PHE A 133 -11.90 -1.71 -13.19
CA PHE A 133 -11.93 -1.82 -11.74
C PHE A 133 -11.17 -0.65 -11.12
N LEU A 134 -11.60 -0.22 -9.93
CA LEU A 134 -10.91 0.79 -9.15
C LEU A 134 -10.71 0.32 -7.73
N THR A 135 -9.47 0.19 -7.27
CA THR A 135 -9.18 0.04 -5.84
C THR A 135 -8.93 1.41 -5.21
N ILE A 136 -9.64 1.68 -4.12
CA ILE A 136 -9.48 2.86 -3.28
C ILE A 136 -8.73 2.45 -2.03
N HIS A 137 -7.55 3.03 -1.86
CA HIS A 137 -6.68 2.78 -0.72
C HIS A 137 -6.92 3.78 0.41
N GLU A 138 -7.41 4.97 0.10
CA GLU A 138 -7.60 6.07 1.05
C GLU A 138 -8.60 7.10 0.51
N MET A 139 -9.20 7.85 1.42
CA MET A 139 -10.14 8.94 1.12
C MET A 139 -9.72 10.21 1.88
N TRP A 140 -8.48 10.69 1.66
CA TRP A 140 -8.02 11.92 2.29
C TRP A 140 -8.73 13.14 1.71
N GLY A 141 -9.33 13.95 2.60
CA GLY A 141 -10.20 15.08 2.23
C GLY A 141 -9.52 16.25 1.53
N GLU A 142 -8.21 16.19 1.32
CA GLU A 142 -7.40 17.27 0.74
C GLU A 142 -7.20 17.13 -0.77
N PHE A 143 -7.66 16.05 -1.40
CA PHE A 143 -7.42 15.76 -2.81
C PHE A 143 -8.60 16.11 -3.71
N LEU A 144 -8.27 16.69 -4.84
CA LEU A 144 -9.10 17.51 -5.73
C LEU A 144 -10.21 16.78 -6.49
N CYS A 145 -10.42 15.49 -6.35
CA CYS A 145 -11.31 14.74 -7.24
C CYS A 145 -12.38 13.91 -6.51
N HIS A 146 -12.94 14.41 -5.40
CA HIS A 146 -14.01 13.70 -4.68
C HIS A 146 -15.24 13.42 -5.55
N ASP A 147 -15.63 14.37 -6.40
CA ASP A 147 -16.73 14.23 -7.35
C ASP A 147 -16.46 13.22 -8.47
N LEU A 148 -15.20 12.81 -8.66
CA LEU A 148 -14.82 11.86 -9.71
C LEU A 148 -15.47 10.49 -9.51
N LEU A 149 -15.67 10.05 -8.27
CA LEU A 149 -16.35 8.80 -7.97
C LEU A 149 -17.83 8.82 -8.39
N GLU A 150 -18.49 9.99 -8.36
CA GLU A 150 -19.86 10.17 -8.87
C GLU A 150 -19.89 10.27 -10.41
N ARG A 151 -18.81 10.78 -11.02
CA ARG A 151 -18.74 11.02 -12.47
C ARG A 151 -18.25 9.82 -13.27
N THR A 152 -17.57 8.87 -12.63
CA THR A 152 -16.98 7.69 -13.28
C THR A 152 -17.81 6.42 -13.08
N GLU A 153 -17.63 5.46 -13.98
CA GLU A 153 -18.31 4.16 -13.93
C GLU A 153 -17.29 3.04 -14.00
N TRP A 154 -17.43 2.10 -13.06
CA TRP A 154 -16.56 0.94 -12.88
C TRP A 154 -17.40 -0.33 -12.83
N ASP A 155 -16.85 -1.48 -13.23
CA ASP A 155 -17.52 -2.77 -13.03
C ASP A 155 -17.55 -3.15 -11.56
N ARG A 156 -16.49 -2.82 -10.82
CA ARG A 156 -16.43 -2.84 -9.37
C ARG A 156 -15.48 -1.76 -8.85
N ILE A 157 -15.84 -1.21 -7.71
CA ILE A 157 -14.96 -0.40 -6.88
C ILE A 157 -14.60 -1.26 -5.67
N ILE A 158 -13.32 -1.31 -5.32
CA ILE A 158 -12.78 -2.13 -4.24
C ILE A 158 -12.29 -1.21 -3.13
N ALA A 159 -12.85 -1.35 -1.94
CA ALA A 159 -12.33 -0.73 -0.73
C ALA A 159 -11.38 -1.71 -0.03
N VAL A 160 -10.22 -1.23 0.43
CA VAL A 160 -9.19 -2.08 1.06
C VAL A 160 -9.50 -2.48 2.49
N GLY A 161 -10.56 -1.93 3.08
CA GLY A 161 -11.05 -2.20 4.43
C GLY A 161 -12.43 -1.59 4.69
N GLN A 162 -13.03 -1.92 5.82
CA GLN A 162 -14.33 -1.38 6.23
C GLN A 162 -14.26 0.12 6.53
N HIS A 163 -13.13 0.59 7.05
CA HIS A 163 -12.90 2.01 7.29
C HIS A 163 -12.98 2.80 5.97
N VAL A 164 -12.20 2.40 4.97
CA VAL A 164 -12.21 3.04 3.65
C VAL A 164 -13.60 2.92 2.98
N TYR A 165 -14.26 1.77 3.12
CA TYR A 165 -15.63 1.59 2.63
C TYR A 165 -16.58 2.62 3.25
N GLY A 166 -16.51 2.82 4.58
CA GLY A 166 -17.33 3.79 5.30
C GLY A 166 -17.13 5.21 4.82
N ASP A 167 -15.88 5.59 4.55
CA ASP A 167 -15.53 6.95 4.09
C ASP A 167 -15.99 7.23 2.65
N MET A 168 -15.97 6.21 1.78
CA MET A 168 -16.19 6.40 0.34
C MET A 168 -17.61 6.09 -0.13
N VAL A 169 -18.35 5.22 0.57
CA VAL A 169 -19.59 4.63 0.04
C VAL A 169 -20.68 5.66 -0.29
N ALA A 170 -20.71 6.79 0.43
CA ALA A 170 -21.65 7.88 0.18
C ALA A 170 -21.27 8.76 -1.04
N GLN A 171 -20.04 8.60 -1.57
CA GLN A 171 -19.49 9.42 -2.65
C GLN A 171 -19.49 8.68 -4.00
N VAL A 172 -19.82 7.39 -4.01
CA VAL A 172 -19.87 6.61 -5.25
C VAL A 172 -21.27 6.68 -5.87
N LYS A 173 -21.32 6.66 -7.20
CA LYS A 173 -22.57 6.69 -7.98
C LYS A 173 -23.50 5.52 -7.68
N ASP A 174 -22.94 4.33 -7.46
CA ASP A 174 -23.66 3.09 -7.16
C ASP A 174 -22.99 2.36 -5.98
N PRO A 175 -23.48 2.55 -4.75
CA PRO A 175 -22.97 1.84 -3.57
C PRO A 175 -23.02 0.31 -3.67
N GLY A 176 -23.97 -0.25 -4.45
CA GLY A 176 -24.08 -1.70 -4.68
C GLY A 176 -22.95 -2.27 -5.54
N ASN A 177 -22.11 -1.41 -6.09
CA ASN A 177 -20.95 -1.78 -6.91
C ASN A 177 -19.62 -1.78 -6.15
N VAL A 178 -19.67 -1.51 -4.84
CA VAL A 178 -18.51 -1.49 -3.96
C VAL A 178 -18.35 -2.82 -3.25
N GLU A 179 -17.15 -3.39 -3.34
CA GLU A 179 -16.75 -4.62 -2.63
C GLU A 179 -15.62 -4.29 -1.65
N VAL A 180 -15.58 -4.97 -0.51
CA VAL A 180 -14.47 -4.87 0.43
C VAL A 180 -13.55 -6.05 0.24
N VAL A 181 -12.31 -5.79 -0.18
CA VAL A 181 -11.25 -6.79 -0.26
C VAL A 181 -10.10 -6.34 0.62
N LEU A 182 -9.97 -6.96 1.78
CA LEU A 182 -8.94 -6.59 2.76
C LEU A 182 -7.54 -6.77 2.16
N HIS A 183 -6.60 -5.95 2.57
CA HIS A 183 -5.20 -6.12 2.19
C HIS A 183 -4.67 -7.53 2.54
N GLY A 184 -3.70 -7.97 1.77
CA GLY A 184 -2.92 -9.16 2.02
C GLY A 184 -1.44 -8.83 2.18
N VAL A 185 -0.71 -9.69 2.86
CA VAL A 185 0.74 -9.59 3.04
C VAL A 185 1.43 -10.85 2.51
N ASN A 186 2.67 -10.70 2.07
CA ASN A 186 3.52 -11.79 1.65
C ASN A 186 4.05 -12.58 2.87
N VAL A 187 3.33 -13.65 3.24
CA VAL A 187 3.70 -14.51 4.39
C VAL A 187 4.93 -15.40 4.16
N GLU A 188 5.45 -15.42 2.93
CA GLU A 188 6.70 -16.09 2.57
C GLU A 188 7.90 -15.14 2.77
N MET A 189 7.71 -13.85 2.51
CA MET A 189 8.69 -12.80 2.75
C MET A 189 8.77 -12.42 4.24
N PHE A 190 7.62 -12.33 4.90
CA PHE A 190 7.50 -12.05 6.33
C PHE A 190 7.07 -13.30 7.07
N HIS A 191 7.98 -13.90 7.86
CA HIS A 191 7.73 -15.15 8.55
C HIS A 191 8.54 -15.26 9.86
N PRO A 192 8.13 -16.11 10.83
CA PRO A 192 8.76 -16.15 12.16
C PRO A 192 10.23 -16.61 12.17
N ASN A 193 10.70 -17.27 11.12
CA ASN A 193 12.08 -17.77 11.03
C ASN A 193 13.04 -16.77 10.35
N LEU A 194 12.65 -15.51 10.20
CA LEU A 194 13.52 -14.46 9.68
C LEU A 194 14.73 -14.28 10.58
N GLN A 195 15.91 -14.20 9.96
CA GLN A 195 17.17 -13.95 10.65
C GLN A 195 17.45 -12.45 10.66
N GLY A 196 17.84 -11.91 11.80
CA GLY A 196 18.15 -10.48 11.95
C GLY A 196 19.55 -10.22 12.49
N GLU A 197 20.36 -11.27 12.74
CA GLU A 197 21.67 -11.17 13.38
C GLU A 197 22.67 -10.38 12.53
N ARG A 198 22.64 -10.53 11.21
CA ARG A 198 23.49 -9.75 10.30
C ARG A 198 23.20 -8.25 10.45
N LEU A 199 21.94 -7.90 10.39
CA LEU A 199 21.50 -6.49 10.49
C LEU A 199 21.74 -5.93 11.89
N LYS A 200 21.52 -6.73 12.97
CA LYS A 200 21.89 -6.35 14.35
C LYS A 200 23.38 -6.04 14.47
N ALA A 201 24.24 -6.87 13.89
CA ALA A 201 25.69 -6.64 13.94
C ALA A 201 26.10 -5.38 13.18
N GLU A 202 25.55 -5.17 11.99
CA GLU A 202 25.78 -3.97 11.16
C GLU A 202 25.37 -2.68 11.88
N LEU A 203 24.26 -2.72 12.62
CA LEU A 203 23.72 -1.58 13.36
C LEU A 203 24.33 -1.41 14.76
N GLY A 204 25.28 -2.28 15.18
CA GLY A 204 25.86 -2.25 16.52
C GLY A 204 24.90 -2.70 17.64
N LEU A 205 23.87 -3.48 17.31
CA LEU A 205 22.80 -3.91 18.21
C LEU A 205 22.95 -5.38 18.71
N THR A 206 24.12 -5.99 18.49
CA THR A 206 24.38 -7.36 18.95
C THR A 206 24.13 -7.48 20.46
N GLY A 207 23.30 -8.46 20.85
CA GLY A 207 22.91 -8.69 22.26
C GLY A 207 21.86 -7.70 22.79
N LYS A 208 21.35 -6.78 21.96
CA LYS A 208 20.28 -5.87 22.34
C LYS A 208 18.91 -6.43 21.95
N ARG A 209 17.89 -6.10 22.74
CA ARG A 209 16.49 -6.22 22.34
C ARG A 209 16.10 -5.01 21.51
N VAL A 210 15.29 -5.22 20.48
CA VAL A 210 14.96 -4.19 19.50
C VAL A 210 13.45 -3.91 19.50
N ILE A 211 13.12 -2.64 19.73
CA ILE A 211 11.81 -2.09 19.38
C ILE A 211 11.92 -1.54 17.96
N LEU A 212 11.12 -2.05 17.03
CA LEU A 212 11.09 -1.61 15.64
C LEU A 212 9.89 -0.71 15.37
N HIS A 213 10.11 0.45 14.78
CA HIS A 213 9.09 1.33 14.22
C HIS A 213 9.30 1.43 12.70
N PRO A 214 8.66 0.55 11.90
CA PRO A 214 8.88 0.47 10.47
C PRO A 214 8.01 1.50 9.73
N ALA A 215 8.38 2.77 9.80
CA ALA A 215 7.64 3.85 9.16
C ALA A 215 8.55 4.97 8.68
N ARG A 216 8.09 5.65 7.64
CA ARG A 216 8.66 6.92 7.18
C ARG A 216 8.55 7.98 8.27
N LEU A 217 9.50 8.94 8.32
CA LEU A 217 9.46 10.09 9.24
C LEU A 217 8.40 11.11 8.80
N LEU A 218 7.13 10.71 8.87
CA LEU A 218 5.97 11.55 8.59
C LEU A 218 5.27 11.89 9.91
N PRO A 219 4.79 13.14 10.10
CA PRO A 219 4.17 13.55 11.36
C PRO A 219 3.07 12.60 11.83
N TRP A 220 2.22 12.16 10.92
CA TRP A 220 1.09 11.27 11.23
C TRP A 220 1.47 9.80 11.47
N LYS A 221 2.71 9.39 11.22
CA LYS A 221 3.19 8.02 11.54
C LYS A 221 3.59 7.84 13.00
N GLY A 222 3.62 8.90 13.80
CA GLY A 222 3.73 8.85 15.26
C GLY A 222 5.12 8.49 15.79
N VAL A 223 6.20 8.80 15.03
CA VAL A 223 7.58 8.53 15.50
C VAL A 223 7.89 9.33 16.77
N HIS A 224 7.39 10.56 16.89
CA HIS A 224 7.52 11.37 18.11
C HIS A 224 6.92 10.67 19.34
N THR A 225 5.74 10.08 19.23
CA THR A 225 5.10 9.30 20.30
C THR A 225 5.95 8.09 20.70
N THR A 226 6.58 7.43 19.71
CA THR A 226 7.50 6.31 19.97
C THR A 226 8.75 6.76 20.70
N VAL A 227 9.39 7.86 20.30
CA VAL A 227 10.58 8.39 20.97
C VAL A 227 10.28 8.80 22.41
N GLU A 228 9.14 9.47 22.64
CA GLU A 228 8.69 9.83 24.00
C GLU A 228 8.45 8.57 24.87
N ALA A 229 7.75 7.57 24.34
CA ALA A 229 7.53 6.31 25.06
C ALA A 229 8.84 5.56 25.32
N PHE A 230 9.74 5.53 24.34
CA PHE A 230 11.04 4.88 24.48
C PHE A 230 11.89 5.54 25.58
N ARG A 231 11.90 6.87 25.69
CA ARG A 231 12.53 7.58 26.80
C ARG A 231 12.06 7.10 28.15
N MET A 232 10.75 6.86 28.32
CA MET A 232 10.17 6.41 29.60
C MET A 232 10.60 4.98 30.01
N VAL A 233 11.00 4.15 29.05
CA VAL A 233 11.41 2.76 29.32
C VAL A 233 12.92 2.54 29.25
N ALA A 234 13.67 3.46 28.61
CA ALA A 234 15.08 3.31 28.32
C ALA A 234 15.95 3.05 29.55
N ASP A 235 15.77 3.81 30.63
CA ASP A 235 16.56 3.68 31.86
C ASP A 235 16.31 2.33 32.58
N ARG A 236 15.08 1.83 32.49
CA ARG A 236 14.71 0.56 33.11
C ARG A 236 15.21 -0.64 32.32
N PHE A 237 15.39 -0.50 31.01
CA PHE A 237 15.82 -1.57 30.11
C PHE A 237 17.07 -1.13 29.30
N PRO A 238 18.28 -1.17 29.94
CA PRO A 238 19.51 -0.67 29.29
C PRO A 238 19.96 -1.51 28.08
N ASP A 239 19.43 -2.70 27.93
CA ASP A 239 19.66 -3.62 26.81
C ASP A 239 18.69 -3.41 25.63
N VAL A 240 17.72 -2.47 25.69
CA VAL A 240 16.74 -2.21 24.63
C VAL A 240 17.18 -1.05 23.75
N SER A 241 17.03 -1.18 22.45
CA SER A 241 17.25 -0.10 21.45
C SER A 241 16.03 0.08 20.59
N LEU A 242 15.85 1.32 20.09
CA LEU A 242 14.80 1.67 19.13
C LEU A 242 15.41 1.74 17.72
N VAL A 243 14.75 1.13 16.76
CA VAL A 243 15.07 1.23 15.32
C VAL A 243 13.88 1.81 14.58
N VAL A 244 14.13 2.87 13.80
CA VAL A 244 13.14 3.50 12.91
C VAL A 244 13.60 3.36 11.47
N THR A 245 12.75 2.80 10.61
CA THR A 245 13.07 2.57 9.19
C THR A 245 12.69 3.79 8.37
N ASP A 246 13.49 4.84 8.45
CA ASP A 246 13.27 6.05 7.64
C ASP A 246 13.34 5.75 6.13
N THR A 247 12.77 6.62 5.29
CA THR A 247 12.96 6.60 3.84
C THR A 247 13.49 7.95 3.36
N ARG A 248 14.40 7.93 2.38
CA ARG A 248 14.97 9.17 1.79
C ARG A 248 14.18 9.65 0.58
N GLU A 249 13.53 8.75 -0.14
CA GLU A 249 12.82 9.04 -1.38
C GLU A 249 11.31 9.01 -1.12
N ILE A 250 10.74 10.19 -0.93
CA ILE A 250 9.30 10.37 -0.80
C ILE A 250 8.88 11.23 -1.98
N LEU A 251 7.97 10.72 -2.82
CA LEU A 251 7.35 11.50 -3.89
C LEU A 251 6.33 12.53 -3.35
N ASP A 252 5.92 12.38 -2.08
CA ASP A 252 4.86 13.18 -1.47
C ASP A 252 5.43 14.25 -0.50
N TRP A 253 5.07 15.54 -0.69
CA TRP A 253 5.04 16.61 0.31
C TRP A 253 6.37 17.00 1.00
N ILE A 254 7.38 17.32 0.23
CA ILE A 254 8.76 17.58 0.69
C ILE A 254 8.85 18.72 1.75
N HIS A 255 8.02 19.75 1.68
CA HIS A 255 8.16 20.95 2.53
C HIS A 255 7.75 20.78 3.99
N GLU A 256 6.78 19.90 4.30
CA GLU A 256 6.36 19.65 5.68
C GLU A 256 7.27 18.65 6.43
N LEU A 257 8.14 17.96 5.72
CA LEU A 257 8.96 16.86 6.25
C LEU A 257 10.27 17.33 6.87
N GLU A 258 10.89 18.38 6.33
CA GLU A 258 12.20 18.84 6.81
C GLU A 258 12.15 19.19 8.31
N GLY A 259 11.24 20.04 8.73
CA GLY A 259 11.11 20.43 10.13
C GLY A 259 10.71 19.30 11.08
N TYR A 260 9.98 18.27 10.61
CA TYR A 260 9.63 17.15 11.46
C TYR A 260 10.82 16.22 11.72
N ARG A 261 11.65 16.00 10.71
CA ARG A 261 12.86 15.19 10.83
C ARG A 261 13.83 15.79 11.85
N GLU A 262 14.12 17.10 11.74
CA GLU A 262 14.97 17.83 12.67
C GLU A 262 14.40 17.76 14.09
N ARG A 263 13.09 17.89 14.25
CA ARG A 263 12.42 17.73 15.54
C ARG A 263 12.66 16.36 16.16
N ILE A 264 12.52 15.28 15.40
CA ILE A 264 12.77 13.92 15.92
C ILE A 264 14.23 13.75 16.34
N PHE A 265 15.19 14.23 15.55
CA PHE A 265 16.61 14.19 15.92
C PHE A 265 16.89 15.01 17.19
N ALA A 266 16.32 16.21 17.32
CA ALA A 266 16.45 17.02 18.52
C ALA A 266 15.87 16.30 19.76
N MET A 267 14.70 15.66 19.66
CA MET A 267 14.11 14.88 20.73
C MET A 267 15.03 13.72 21.20
N VAL A 268 15.71 13.06 20.28
CA VAL A 268 16.65 11.98 20.59
C VAL A 268 17.86 12.53 21.34
N GLU A 269 18.45 13.66 20.88
CA GLU A 269 19.61 14.28 21.53
C GLU A 269 19.26 14.85 22.91
N GLU A 270 18.20 15.61 23.06
CA GLU A 270 17.74 16.23 24.31
C GLU A 270 17.46 15.21 25.41
N ASN A 271 17.06 13.99 25.02
CA ASN A 271 16.78 12.90 25.95
C ASN A 271 17.98 11.93 26.13
N ASN A 272 19.16 12.25 25.61
CA ASN A 272 20.37 11.41 25.69
C ASN A 272 20.16 9.98 25.14
N LEU A 273 19.39 9.84 24.06
CA LEU A 273 19.04 8.55 23.44
C LEU A 273 19.87 8.21 22.20
N ARG A 274 20.86 9.04 21.83
CA ARG A 274 21.64 8.90 20.60
C ARG A 274 22.23 7.51 20.38
N ASP A 275 22.80 6.91 21.42
CA ASP A 275 23.43 5.59 21.35
C ASP A 275 22.42 4.43 21.43
N ARG A 276 21.13 4.75 21.53
CA ARG A 276 20.03 3.81 21.73
C ARG A 276 18.98 3.85 20.61
N VAL A 277 19.07 4.82 19.73
CA VAL A 277 18.10 5.03 18.62
C VAL A 277 18.84 5.01 17.29
N VAL A 278 18.44 4.10 16.42
CA VAL A 278 18.92 4.00 15.04
C VAL A 278 17.82 4.46 14.11
N MET A 279 18.13 5.43 13.25
CA MET A 279 17.23 5.92 12.21
C MET A 279 17.94 5.93 10.86
N ARG A 280 17.52 5.09 9.95
CA ARG A 280 18.02 5.05 8.57
C ARG A 280 17.02 4.38 7.62
N PRO A 281 17.11 4.64 6.29
CA PRO A 281 16.36 3.89 5.31
C PRO A 281 16.84 2.43 5.23
N PHE A 282 15.88 1.54 4.90
CA PHE A 282 16.09 0.11 4.71
C PHE A 282 15.64 -0.29 3.30
N ASP A 283 16.40 -1.17 2.65
CA ASP A 283 15.98 -1.79 1.40
C ASP A 283 14.76 -2.70 1.63
N PHE A 284 13.71 -2.51 0.82
CA PHE A 284 12.44 -3.20 1.01
C PHE A 284 12.56 -4.74 0.93
N PHE A 285 13.30 -5.24 -0.04
CA PHE A 285 13.41 -6.70 -0.23
C PHE A 285 14.47 -7.35 0.65
N LYS A 286 15.56 -6.65 0.93
CA LYS A 286 16.73 -7.23 1.59
C LYS A 286 16.75 -6.98 3.08
N GLU A 287 16.51 -5.73 3.48
CA GLU A 287 16.72 -5.30 4.86
C GLU A 287 15.43 -5.24 5.67
N LEU A 288 14.29 -4.92 5.06
CA LEU A 288 13.03 -4.82 5.80
C LEU A 288 12.60 -6.16 6.42
N PRO A 289 12.67 -7.31 5.72
CA PRO A 289 12.42 -8.61 6.37
C PRO A 289 13.39 -8.90 7.50
N GLU A 290 14.70 -8.61 7.34
CA GLU A 290 15.69 -8.76 8.41
C GLU A 290 15.41 -7.83 9.60
N ALA A 291 14.89 -6.62 9.34
CA ALA A 291 14.48 -5.70 10.40
C ALA A 291 13.34 -6.28 11.26
N TYR A 292 12.35 -6.90 10.63
CA TYR A 292 11.34 -7.66 11.38
C TYR A 292 11.97 -8.88 12.07
N GLY A 293 12.91 -9.58 11.43
CA GLY A 293 13.65 -10.70 12.03
C GLY A 293 14.35 -10.31 13.34
N MET A 294 15.04 -9.17 13.35
CA MET A 294 15.77 -8.68 14.53
C MET A 294 14.87 -8.08 15.61
N ALA A 295 13.62 -7.71 15.30
CA ALA A 295 12.73 -7.06 16.24
C ALA A 295 12.23 -8.01 17.32
N ASP A 296 12.13 -7.52 18.56
CA ASP A 296 11.45 -8.18 19.68
C ASP A 296 10.02 -7.68 19.83
N ILE A 297 9.79 -6.39 19.55
CA ILE A 297 8.48 -5.72 19.59
C ILE A 297 8.40 -4.77 18.39
N VAL A 298 7.24 -4.72 17.73
CA VAL A 298 6.96 -3.72 16.69
C VAL A 298 5.97 -2.68 17.24
N VAL A 299 6.15 -1.42 16.89
CA VAL A 299 5.25 -0.33 17.24
C VAL A 299 4.84 0.46 16.00
N TYR A 300 3.57 0.85 15.93
CA TYR A 300 3.04 1.68 14.85
C TYR A 300 1.95 2.62 15.39
N PRO A 301 2.33 3.60 16.25
CA PRO A 301 1.38 4.47 16.94
C PRO A 301 1.03 5.69 16.10
N THR A 302 0.37 5.51 14.96
CA THR A 302 -0.03 6.60 14.08
C THR A 302 -0.89 7.65 14.80
N SER A 303 -0.65 8.94 14.54
CA SER A 303 -1.49 10.05 15.03
C SER A 303 -2.58 10.44 14.04
N GLY A 304 -2.35 10.21 12.72
CA GLY A 304 -3.36 10.36 11.67
C GLY A 304 -4.29 9.14 11.54
N GLU A 305 -5.26 9.21 10.65
CA GLU A 305 -6.04 8.03 10.25
C GLU A 305 -5.21 7.16 9.31
N GLU A 306 -5.17 5.86 9.58
CA GLU A 306 -4.50 4.88 8.74
C GLU A 306 -5.58 4.10 7.97
N PRO A 307 -5.59 4.15 6.65
CA PRO A 307 -6.67 3.50 5.87
C PRO A 307 -6.81 2.01 6.15
N PHE A 308 -5.69 1.28 6.23
CA PHE A 308 -5.66 -0.13 6.63
C PHE A 308 -4.39 -0.47 7.41
N GLY A 309 -3.20 -0.19 6.84
CA GLY A 309 -1.89 -0.42 7.42
C GLY A 309 -1.31 -1.82 7.12
N LEU A 310 -0.25 -1.85 6.31
CA LEU A 310 0.50 -3.09 6.03
C LEU A 310 1.46 -3.47 7.17
N VAL A 311 1.99 -2.49 7.90
CA VAL A 311 2.93 -2.70 9.02
C VAL A 311 2.43 -3.70 10.07
N PRO A 312 1.18 -3.63 10.57
CA PRO A 312 0.65 -4.65 11.46
C PRO A 312 0.63 -6.04 10.85
N LEU A 313 0.28 -6.16 9.56
CA LEU A 313 0.27 -7.45 8.87
C LEU A 313 1.68 -8.04 8.74
N GLU A 314 2.67 -7.21 8.39
CA GLU A 314 4.09 -7.61 8.28
C GLU A 314 4.65 -8.05 9.63
N ALA A 315 4.37 -7.29 10.72
CA ALA A 315 4.77 -7.63 12.07
C ALA A 315 4.17 -8.96 12.52
N MET A 316 2.84 -9.12 12.39
CA MET A 316 2.13 -10.34 12.76
C MET A 316 2.56 -11.53 11.89
N ALA A 317 2.76 -11.34 10.59
CA ALA A 317 3.29 -12.35 9.68
C ALA A 317 4.68 -12.84 10.12
N SER A 318 5.52 -11.92 10.63
CA SER A 318 6.84 -12.22 11.18
C SER A 318 6.78 -12.80 12.61
N GLY A 319 5.61 -13.04 13.16
CA GLY A 319 5.41 -13.57 14.51
C GLY A 319 5.79 -12.59 15.61
N LYS A 320 5.75 -11.27 15.34
CA LYS A 320 6.12 -10.24 16.32
C LYS A 320 4.88 -9.63 16.96
N PRO A 321 4.91 -9.37 18.29
CA PRO A 321 3.87 -8.60 18.95
C PRO A 321 3.90 -7.16 18.41
N ILE A 322 2.71 -6.57 18.18
CA ILE A 322 2.55 -5.21 17.65
C ILE A 322 1.78 -4.35 18.62
N ILE A 323 2.15 -3.08 18.75
CA ILE A 323 1.37 -2.05 19.44
C ILE A 323 0.97 -1.00 18.40
N VAL A 324 -0.33 -0.80 18.21
CA VAL A 324 -0.90 0.18 17.28
C VAL A 324 -1.82 1.15 18.01
N THR A 325 -2.15 2.25 17.37
CA THR A 325 -3.20 3.16 17.85
C THR A 325 -4.57 2.76 17.31
N ARG A 326 -5.63 3.23 17.98
CA ARG A 326 -7.01 3.16 17.49
C ARG A 326 -7.18 4.19 16.35
N SER A 327 -6.75 3.80 15.16
CA SER A 327 -6.70 4.65 13.99
C SER A 327 -7.20 3.87 12.77
N GLY A 328 -8.28 4.34 12.14
CA GLY A 328 -8.82 3.80 10.91
C GLY A 328 -8.85 2.26 10.86
N GLY A 329 -8.35 1.71 9.78
CA GLY A 329 -8.29 0.27 9.52
C GLY A 329 -7.32 -0.53 10.38
N LEU A 330 -6.46 0.09 11.23
CA LEU A 330 -5.57 -0.67 12.13
C LEU A 330 -6.35 -1.60 13.07
N THR A 331 -7.56 -1.19 13.46
CA THR A 331 -8.44 -1.97 14.32
C THR A 331 -9.16 -3.13 13.59
N GLU A 332 -9.06 -3.18 12.27
CA GLU A 332 -9.58 -4.30 11.48
C GLU A 332 -8.59 -5.47 11.44
N SER A 333 -7.29 -5.18 11.56
CA SER A 333 -6.23 -6.17 11.48
C SER A 333 -5.72 -6.63 12.86
N VAL A 334 -5.69 -5.75 13.88
CA VAL A 334 -5.14 -6.05 15.20
C VAL A 334 -6.24 -6.31 16.23
N VAL A 335 -6.23 -7.49 16.83
CA VAL A 335 -7.15 -7.89 17.92
C VAL A 335 -6.50 -7.53 19.26
N ASP A 336 -7.05 -6.50 19.94
CA ASP A 336 -6.49 -5.98 21.20
C ASP A 336 -6.37 -7.06 22.28
N GLY A 337 -5.18 -7.13 22.91
CA GLY A 337 -4.84 -8.11 23.95
C GLY A 337 -4.59 -9.53 23.42
N VAL A 338 -4.80 -9.82 22.13
CA VAL A 338 -4.64 -11.14 21.52
C VAL A 338 -3.48 -11.16 20.53
N THR A 339 -3.57 -10.39 19.44
CA THR A 339 -2.52 -10.35 18.42
C THR A 339 -1.57 -9.17 18.60
N GLY A 340 -1.93 -8.23 19.47
CA GLY A 340 -1.18 -7.02 19.77
C GLY A 340 -1.93 -6.17 20.81
N PHE A 341 -1.53 -4.92 20.94
CA PHE A 341 -2.25 -3.93 21.73
C PHE A 341 -2.75 -2.78 20.86
N VAL A 342 -3.98 -2.31 21.15
CA VAL A 342 -4.57 -1.13 20.53
C VAL A 342 -4.70 -0.03 21.59
N ILE A 343 -4.00 1.09 21.42
CA ILE A 343 -3.97 2.20 22.37
C ILE A 343 -4.63 3.46 21.77
N PRO A 344 -4.98 4.48 22.56
CA PRO A 344 -5.37 5.79 22.03
C PRO A 344 -4.23 6.43 21.22
N LYS A 345 -4.57 7.32 20.28
CA LYS A 345 -3.59 8.14 19.58
C LYS A 345 -2.86 9.06 20.56
N GLU A 346 -1.60 9.35 20.27
CA GLU A 346 -0.75 10.29 21.02
C GLU A 346 -0.57 9.98 22.52
N ASP A 347 -0.86 8.75 22.95
CA ASP A 347 -0.68 8.30 24.35
C ASP A 347 0.69 7.60 24.52
N SER A 348 1.75 8.40 24.60
CA SER A 348 3.12 7.91 24.82
C SER A 348 3.27 7.18 26.18
N ALA A 349 2.50 7.58 27.19
CA ALA A 349 2.54 6.93 28.51
C ALA A 349 1.96 5.51 28.47
N LEU A 350 0.82 5.31 27.80
CA LEU A 350 0.25 3.98 27.62
C LEU A 350 1.11 3.12 26.68
N LEU A 351 1.70 3.71 25.63
CA LEU A 351 2.67 3.01 24.79
C LEU A 351 3.84 2.49 25.63
N ALA A 352 4.44 3.33 26.47
CA ALA A 352 5.52 2.95 27.39
C ALA A 352 5.08 1.83 28.36
N ASN A 353 3.86 1.89 28.88
CA ASN A 353 3.31 0.84 29.75
C ASN A 353 3.19 -0.50 29.00
N ARG A 354 2.68 -0.49 27.75
CA ARG A 354 2.55 -1.71 26.93
C ARG A 354 3.92 -2.27 26.53
N LEU A 355 4.88 -1.41 26.17
CA LEU A 355 6.28 -1.80 25.95
C LEU A 355 6.88 -2.48 27.19
N THR A 356 6.73 -1.85 28.36
CA THR A 356 7.16 -2.43 29.64
C THR A 356 6.57 -3.82 29.86
N ALA A 357 5.26 -3.96 29.63
CA ALA A 357 4.57 -5.23 29.82
C ALA A 357 5.10 -6.36 28.91
N LEU A 358 5.46 -6.05 27.67
CA LEU A 358 6.04 -7.02 26.72
C LEU A 358 7.52 -7.30 27.04
N LEU A 359 8.29 -6.29 27.44
CA LEU A 359 9.70 -6.43 27.80
C LEU A 359 9.92 -7.25 29.07
N GLU A 360 9.00 -7.17 30.03
CA GLU A 360 9.04 -7.92 31.28
C GLU A 360 8.51 -9.36 31.18
N ARG A 361 7.66 -9.61 30.16
CA ARG A 361 6.98 -10.89 29.98
C ARG A 361 7.20 -11.43 28.56
N PRO A 362 8.40 -11.99 28.27
CA PRO A 362 8.72 -12.52 26.94
C PRO A 362 7.72 -13.59 26.46
N GLU A 363 7.15 -14.37 27.38
CA GLU A 363 6.12 -15.36 27.08
C GLU A 363 4.80 -14.72 26.61
N LEU A 364 4.46 -13.50 27.06
CA LEU A 364 3.32 -12.74 26.54
C LEU A 364 3.60 -12.26 25.12
N ALA A 365 4.79 -11.69 24.89
CA ALA A 365 5.23 -11.24 23.58
C ALA A 365 5.20 -12.38 22.56
N GLN A 366 5.72 -13.56 22.94
CA GLN A 366 5.73 -14.74 22.09
C GLN A 366 4.31 -15.24 21.77
N ARG A 367 3.42 -15.32 22.76
CA ARG A 367 2.01 -15.73 22.54
C ARG A 367 1.29 -14.77 21.60
N MET A 368 1.47 -13.45 21.80
CA MET A 368 0.87 -12.44 20.89
C MET A 368 1.39 -12.57 19.47
N GLY A 369 2.70 -12.73 19.29
CA GLY A 369 3.30 -12.93 17.98
C GLY A 369 2.78 -14.19 17.27
N GLN A 370 2.67 -15.32 18.00
CA GLN A 370 2.09 -16.55 17.45
C GLN A 370 0.63 -16.41 17.07
N ALA A 371 -0.20 -15.76 17.92
CA ALA A 371 -1.59 -15.48 17.61
C ALA A 371 -1.72 -14.55 16.40
N GLY A 372 -0.84 -13.54 16.31
CA GLY A 372 -0.77 -12.64 15.15
C GLY A 372 -0.47 -13.39 13.86
N ARG A 373 0.53 -14.29 13.87
CA ARG A 373 0.85 -15.12 12.70
C ARG A 373 -0.32 -15.97 12.24
N GLN A 374 -0.97 -16.68 13.17
CA GLN A 374 -2.16 -17.50 12.85
C GLN A 374 -3.30 -16.65 12.27
N HIS A 375 -3.52 -15.46 12.81
CA HIS A 375 -4.53 -14.53 12.35
C HIS A 375 -4.26 -14.07 10.90
N VAL A 376 -3.01 -13.69 10.59
CA VAL A 376 -2.60 -13.29 9.24
C VAL A 376 -2.73 -14.45 8.25
N GLU A 377 -2.26 -15.64 8.60
CA GLU A 377 -2.38 -16.82 7.73
C GLU A 377 -3.83 -17.17 7.40
N ALA A 378 -4.74 -16.95 8.35
CA ALA A 378 -6.15 -17.25 8.16
C ALA A 378 -6.88 -16.19 7.32
N GLN A 379 -6.51 -14.90 7.40
CA GLN A 379 -7.36 -13.82 6.89
C GLN A 379 -6.66 -12.78 6.01
N PHE A 380 -5.31 -12.67 6.04
CA PHE A 380 -4.60 -11.54 5.44
C PHE A 380 -3.45 -11.96 4.54
N THR A 381 -3.56 -13.12 3.87
CA THR A 381 -2.53 -13.52 2.89
C THR A 381 -2.75 -12.81 1.55
N ARG A 382 -1.66 -12.44 0.85
CA ARG A 382 -1.75 -11.91 -0.52
C ARG A 382 -2.45 -12.87 -1.47
N ARG A 383 -2.35 -14.20 -1.22
CA ARG A 383 -3.03 -15.22 -2.01
C ARG A 383 -4.56 -15.12 -1.89
N ARG A 384 -5.09 -14.98 -0.66
CA ARG A 384 -6.53 -14.77 -0.45
C ARG A 384 -7.00 -13.50 -1.17
N MET A 385 -6.29 -12.37 -0.96
CA MET A 385 -6.59 -11.09 -1.60
C MET A 385 -6.64 -11.23 -3.13
N ALA A 386 -5.63 -11.82 -3.76
CA ALA A 386 -5.59 -11.99 -5.20
C ALA A 386 -6.70 -12.90 -5.74
N LEU A 387 -7.07 -13.97 -5.02
CA LEU A 387 -8.20 -14.85 -5.39
C LEU A 387 -9.53 -14.09 -5.36
N GLU A 388 -9.76 -13.24 -4.35
CA GLU A 388 -10.97 -12.42 -4.26
C GLU A 388 -11.03 -11.40 -5.41
N VAL A 389 -9.93 -10.70 -5.69
CA VAL A 389 -9.84 -9.75 -6.80
C VAL A 389 -10.03 -10.46 -8.15
N GLU A 390 -9.40 -11.62 -8.37
CA GLU A 390 -9.56 -12.38 -9.61
C GLU A 390 -11.00 -12.86 -9.81
N ALA A 391 -11.70 -13.23 -8.73
CA ALA A 391 -13.09 -13.60 -8.81
C ALA A 391 -13.98 -12.43 -9.31
N LEU A 392 -13.67 -11.20 -8.91
CA LEU A 392 -14.35 -9.99 -9.42
C LEU A 392 -14.10 -9.80 -10.92
N TYR A 393 -12.86 -10.01 -11.40
CA TYR A 393 -12.55 -9.93 -12.82
C TYR A 393 -13.34 -10.94 -13.64
N ARG A 394 -13.39 -12.18 -13.20
CA ARG A 394 -14.13 -13.27 -13.86
C ARG A 394 -15.64 -13.00 -13.90
N ALA A 395 -16.20 -12.47 -12.80
CA ALA A 395 -17.62 -12.14 -12.71
C ALA A 395 -18.03 -10.99 -13.66
N ALA A 396 -17.15 -9.99 -13.85
CA ALA A 396 -17.40 -8.89 -14.76
C ALA A 396 -17.31 -9.33 -16.23
N ARG A 397 -16.35 -10.19 -16.57
CA ARG A 397 -16.14 -10.70 -17.92
C ARG A 397 -17.37 -11.47 -18.45
N GLY A 398 -18.08 -12.18 -17.60
CA GLY A 398 -19.33 -12.91 -17.96
C GLY A 398 -20.53 -12.00 -18.28
N ARG A 399 -20.47 -10.70 -17.97
CA ARG A 399 -21.56 -9.75 -18.14
C ARG A 399 -21.45 -8.89 -19.41
N ALA A 400 -20.29 -8.83 -20.05
CA ALA A 400 -20.07 -8.00 -21.25
C ALA A 400 -20.86 -8.56 -22.46
N PRO A 401 -21.79 -7.79 -23.09
CA PRO A 401 -22.51 -8.25 -24.27
C PRO A 401 -21.53 -8.38 -25.44
N VAL A 402 -21.35 -9.59 -25.96
CA VAL A 402 -20.50 -9.90 -27.13
C VAL A 402 -20.85 -9.04 -28.37
N ALA A 403 -22.06 -8.48 -28.43
CA ALA A 403 -22.56 -7.70 -29.57
C ALA A 403 -21.97 -6.29 -29.71
N GLN A 404 -21.37 -5.72 -28.65
CA GLN A 404 -20.81 -4.36 -28.67
C GLN A 404 -19.28 -4.32 -28.76
N GLN A 405 -18.60 -5.47 -28.79
CA GLN A 405 -17.16 -5.50 -28.91
C GLN A 405 -16.69 -5.19 -30.33
N PRO A 406 -15.68 -4.32 -30.51
CA PRO A 406 -15.10 -4.05 -31.82
C PRO A 406 -14.55 -5.34 -32.45
N GLY A 407 -14.44 -5.37 -33.80
CA GLY A 407 -14.08 -6.58 -34.54
C GLY A 407 -12.77 -7.25 -34.07
N TRP A 408 -11.79 -6.47 -33.58
CA TRP A 408 -10.54 -6.95 -33.03
C TRP A 408 -10.71 -7.61 -31.65
N ALA A 409 -11.64 -7.15 -30.81
CA ALA A 409 -11.95 -7.76 -29.50
C ALA A 409 -12.76 -9.07 -29.66
N ARG A 410 -13.55 -9.20 -30.73
CA ARG A 410 -14.31 -10.43 -31.07
C ARG A 410 -13.39 -11.57 -31.56
N SER A 411 -12.28 -11.25 -32.19
CA SER A 411 -11.31 -12.26 -32.63
C SER A 411 -10.55 -12.91 -31.49
N LEU A 412 -10.39 -12.22 -30.34
CA LEU A 412 -9.72 -12.76 -29.16
C LEU A 412 -10.53 -13.88 -28.48
N HIS A 413 -11.87 -13.77 -28.44
CA HIS A 413 -12.72 -14.81 -27.84
C HIS A 413 -12.81 -16.11 -28.68
N LYS A 414 -12.48 -16.07 -29.97
CA LYS A 414 -12.50 -17.27 -30.81
C LYS A 414 -11.26 -18.17 -30.63
N VAL A 415 -10.15 -17.62 -30.14
CA VAL A 415 -8.90 -18.39 -29.94
C VAL A 415 -8.92 -19.18 -28.64
N THR A 416 -9.67 -18.71 -27.61
CA THR A 416 -9.74 -19.39 -26.31
C THR A 416 -10.80 -20.50 -26.21
N SER A 417 -11.69 -20.65 -27.21
CA SER A 417 -12.75 -21.67 -27.20
C SER A 417 -12.41 -22.94 -28.00
N THR A 418 -11.18 -23.11 -28.49
CA THR A 418 -10.73 -24.28 -29.27
C THR A 418 -9.74 -25.22 -28.55
N HIS A 419 -9.62 -25.11 -27.23
CA HIS A 419 -8.90 -26.06 -26.38
C HIS A 419 -9.79 -26.49 -25.22
N ASP A 420 -10.76 -27.37 -25.53
CA ASP A 420 -11.35 -28.38 -24.65
C ASP A 420 -10.96 -29.78 -25.16
#